data_685dd1930eae376047ee9314de5851bc
#
_entry.id   685dd1930eae376047ee9314de5851bc
#
_cell.length_a   1.000
_cell.length_b   1.000
_cell.length_c   1.000
_cell.angle_alpha   90.00
_cell.angle_beta   90.00
_cell.angle_gamma   90.00
#
_symmetry.space_group_name_H-M   'P 1'
#
loop_
_entity.id
_entity.type
_entity.pdbx_description
1 polymer ?
#
loop_
_entity_poly.entity_id
_entity_poly.type
_entity_poly.pdbx_seq_one_letter_code
_entity_poly.pdbx_strand_id
1 'polypeptide(L)'
;DGHPFDTGLTHYLHILASTIKDVIPRYWTMKGYRVDRVWGWDCHGIPIENMIEKELGLVGGKKGIEAMGIDKFNAACRSAILRFDTEWEKVIRRIGRWVDFKHSYKTMDATFMESVWWAFKELTKKDLVYEGRKVILYCPRCATPLSNFEIAMDNSYKDMNGPSTTYKYKVIGEENTYLLAWSTTPWNKLATPALAVNPTMKYVKVKQKGEQYILAESTLGMLDKDPYEVVGHYTGADLEKLTFALHYDFYPRKAGERAGVVVADPYVADAEGTGIVTLAVYGEDDYRVMTKHHIQLVEHVDSEGKMKPEVTPWAGMFMLKVNPLVNEDLAKR
;
A
#
# COMPACT_ATOMS: atom_id res chain seq x y z
N ASP A 1 -14.94 -24.08 0.86
CA ASP A 1 -14.37 -24.19 2.19
C ASP A 1 -12.88 -23.80 2.14
N GLY A 2 -12.47 -22.78 2.91
CA GLY A 2 -11.08 -22.35 2.94
C GLY A 2 -10.17 -23.49 3.42
N HIS A 3 -9.15 -23.79 2.67
CA HIS A 3 -8.16 -24.81 2.97
C HIS A 3 -7.00 -24.21 3.79
N PRO A 4 -6.48 -24.94 4.79
CA PRO A 4 -5.35 -24.47 5.58
C PRO A 4 -4.03 -24.58 4.83
N PHE A 5 -3.05 -23.78 5.24
CA PHE A 5 -1.64 -24.00 4.92
C PHE A 5 -1.07 -25.10 5.83
N ASP A 6 -0.28 -26.01 5.25
CA ASP A 6 0.49 -26.99 6.01
C ASP A 6 1.89 -26.46 6.37
N THR A 7 1.91 -25.35 7.12
CA THR A 7 3.16 -24.68 7.57
C THR A 7 3.52 -24.99 9.01
N GLY A 8 2.74 -25.84 9.69
CA GLY A 8 2.94 -26.18 11.09
C GLY A 8 1.84 -27.05 11.67
N LEU A 9 1.96 -27.33 12.96
CA LEU A 9 0.96 -28.11 13.71
C LEU A 9 -0.35 -27.34 13.86
N THR A 10 -1.45 -28.09 14.04
CA THR A 10 -2.77 -27.51 14.31
C THR A 10 -2.79 -26.75 15.63
N HIS A 11 -3.46 -25.61 15.65
CA HIS A 11 -3.75 -24.84 16.85
C HIS A 11 -5.27 -24.66 17.03
N TYR A 12 -5.71 -24.09 18.15
CA TYR A 12 -7.14 -24.04 18.51
C TYR A 12 -8.03 -23.34 17.47
N LEU A 13 -7.54 -22.34 16.73
CA LEU A 13 -8.31 -21.69 15.65
C LEU A 13 -8.58 -22.64 14.49
N HIS A 14 -7.64 -23.53 14.15
CA HIS A 14 -7.84 -24.56 13.16
C HIS A 14 -8.91 -25.57 13.63
N ILE A 15 -8.91 -25.92 14.92
CA ILE A 15 -9.91 -26.80 15.53
C ILE A 15 -11.29 -26.15 15.51
N LEU A 16 -11.38 -24.87 15.90
CA LEU A 16 -12.62 -24.10 15.88
C LEU A 16 -13.21 -24.04 14.47
N ALA A 17 -12.40 -23.64 13.49
CA ALA A 17 -12.82 -23.57 12.09
C ALA A 17 -13.27 -24.94 11.58
N SER A 18 -12.52 -26.02 11.88
CA SER A 18 -12.87 -27.40 11.53
C SER A 18 -14.19 -27.84 12.14
N THR A 19 -14.45 -27.47 13.40
CA THR A 19 -15.71 -27.82 14.09
C THR A 19 -16.90 -27.14 13.41
N ILE A 20 -16.80 -25.83 13.09
CA ILE A 20 -17.87 -25.09 12.40
C ILE A 20 -18.13 -25.70 11.02
N LYS A 21 -17.07 -26.01 10.28
CA LYS A 21 -17.13 -26.64 8.95
C LYS A 21 -17.73 -28.05 8.98
N ASP A 22 -17.71 -28.76 10.10
CA ASP A 22 -18.29 -30.06 10.27
C ASP A 22 -19.77 -30.04 10.68
N VAL A 23 -20.16 -29.09 11.54
CA VAL A 23 -21.54 -29.01 12.04
C VAL A 23 -22.54 -28.76 10.91
N ILE A 24 -22.25 -27.85 9.98
CA ILE A 24 -23.17 -27.54 8.89
C ILE A 24 -23.38 -28.70 7.93
N PRO A 25 -22.35 -29.42 7.42
CA PRO A 25 -22.52 -30.62 6.61
C PRO A 25 -23.25 -31.73 7.33
N ARG A 26 -23.01 -31.96 8.63
CA ARG A 26 -23.74 -32.95 9.44
C ARG A 26 -25.22 -32.61 9.51
N TYR A 27 -25.57 -31.37 9.80
CA TYR A 27 -26.96 -30.92 9.86
C TYR A 27 -27.68 -31.21 8.54
N TRP A 28 -27.12 -30.84 7.41
CA TRP A 28 -27.73 -31.05 6.10
C TRP A 28 -27.83 -32.53 5.73
N THR A 29 -26.82 -33.34 6.12
CA THR A 29 -26.90 -34.81 5.96
C THR A 29 -28.06 -35.40 6.77
N MET A 30 -28.25 -34.94 8.01
CA MET A 30 -29.39 -35.40 8.83
C MET A 30 -30.76 -34.93 8.28
N LYS A 31 -30.76 -33.87 7.45
CA LYS A 31 -31.95 -33.42 6.71
C LYS A 31 -32.18 -34.18 5.41
N GLY A 32 -31.40 -35.23 5.11
CA GLY A 32 -31.57 -36.08 3.93
C GLY A 32 -30.82 -35.58 2.68
N TYR A 33 -29.96 -34.58 2.80
CA TYR A 33 -29.15 -34.08 1.66
C TYR A 33 -27.86 -34.90 1.57
N ARG A 34 -27.42 -35.12 0.33
CA ARG A 34 -26.05 -35.56 0.05
C ARG A 34 -25.11 -34.36 0.21
N VAL A 35 -24.11 -34.48 1.06
CA VAL A 35 -23.08 -33.47 1.26
C VAL A 35 -21.72 -34.13 1.11
N ASP A 36 -21.04 -33.78 0.01
CA ASP A 36 -19.67 -34.24 -0.23
C ASP A 36 -18.70 -33.41 0.66
N ARG A 37 -17.78 -34.11 1.35
CA ARG A 37 -16.88 -33.54 2.34
C ARG A 37 -15.45 -33.82 1.92
N VAL A 38 -14.85 -32.87 1.22
CA VAL A 38 -13.50 -32.99 0.70
C VAL A 38 -12.55 -32.10 1.53
N TRP A 39 -11.42 -32.66 1.90
CA TRP A 39 -10.33 -31.87 2.48
C TRP A 39 -9.53 -31.19 1.37
N GLY A 40 -8.91 -30.04 1.68
CA GLY A 40 -8.04 -29.34 0.75
C GLY A 40 -6.85 -28.71 1.46
N TRP A 41 -5.76 -28.55 0.71
CA TRP A 41 -4.54 -27.92 1.17
C TRP A 41 -4.21 -26.68 0.34
N ASP A 42 -3.88 -25.58 1.02
CA ASP A 42 -3.26 -24.42 0.39
C ASP A 42 -1.75 -24.62 0.34
N CYS A 43 -1.21 -24.58 -0.87
CA CYS A 43 0.17 -24.98 -1.15
C CYS A 43 1.02 -23.86 -1.72
N HIS A 44 0.50 -22.62 -1.80
CA HIS A 44 1.16 -21.52 -2.50
C HIS A 44 1.33 -20.30 -1.61
N GLY A 45 2.24 -19.42 -2.06
CA GLY A 45 2.39 -18.06 -1.56
C GLY A 45 3.36 -17.88 -0.41
N ILE A 46 3.36 -16.68 0.14
CA ILE A 46 4.33 -16.17 1.12
C ILE A 46 4.50 -17.07 2.36
N PRO A 47 3.49 -17.70 2.94
CA PRO A 47 3.69 -18.55 4.13
C PRO A 47 4.68 -19.70 3.88
N ILE A 48 4.55 -20.41 2.77
CA ILE A 48 5.46 -21.49 2.40
C ILE A 48 6.82 -20.92 1.99
N GLU A 49 6.84 -19.88 1.16
CA GLU A 49 8.06 -19.24 0.67
C GLU A 49 8.91 -18.71 1.82
N ASN A 50 8.33 -17.97 2.76
CA ASN A 50 9.05 -17.46 3.94
C ASN A 50 9.60 -18.59 4.84
N MET A 51 8.89 -19.69 4.96
CA MET A 51 9.37 -20.85 5.72
C MET A 51 10.63 -21.42 5.06
N ILE A 52 10.59 -21.66 3.77
CA ILE A 52 11.71 -22.24 3.02
C ILE A 52 12.88 -21.27 2.87
N GLU A 53 12.61 -19.97 2.65
CA GLU A 53 13.63 -18.92 2.65
C GLU A 53 14.47 -18.94 3.93
N LYS A 54 13.79 -19.07 5.09
CA LYS A 54 14.45 -19.16 6.40
C LYS A 54 15.21 -20.47 6.58
N GLU A 55 14.62 -21.60 6.21
CA GLU A 55 15.25 -22.94 6.31
C GLU A 55 16.53 -23.03 5.47
N LEU A 56 16.50 -22.44 4.28
CA LEU A 56 17.66 -22.41 3.37
C LEU A 56 18.66 -21.28 3.70
N GLY A 57 18.36 -20.43 4.68
CA GLY A 57 19.22 -19.30 5.04
C GLY A 57 19.40 -18.27 3.93
N LEU A 58 18.42 -18.13 3.04
CA LEU A 58 18.51 -17.19 1.92
C LEU A 58 18.43 -15.75 2.43
N VAL A 59 19.31 -14.90 1.91
CA VAL A 59 19.37 -13.47 2.24
C VAL A 59 19.05 -12.67 0.99
N GLY A 60 18.29 -11.58 1.14
CA GLY A 60 17.94 -10.68 0.03
C GLY A 60 16.56 -10.93 -0.58
N GLY A 61 15.70 -11.72 0.06
CA GLY A 61 14.32 -11.96 -0.38
C GLY A 61 14.28 -12.48 -1.82
N LYS A 62 13.45 -11.87 -2.67
CA LYS A 62 13.27 -12.27 -4.05
C LYS A 62 14.58 -12.44 -4.84
N LYS A 63 15.56 -11.55 -4.66
CA LYS A 63 16.88 -11.66 -5.33
C LYS A 63 17.67 -12.88 -4.88
N GLY A 64 17.59 -13.24 -3.59
CA GLY A 64 18.21 -14.45 -3.07
C GLY A 64 17.61 -15.72 -3.67
N ILE A 65 16.29 -15.75 -3.83
CA ILE A 65 15.55 -16.85 -4.49
C ILE A 65 15.93 -16.96 -5.96
N GLU A 66 15.95 -15.84 -6.69
CA GLU A 66 16.35 -15.80 -8.10
C GLU A 66 17.80 -16.27 -8.30
N ALA A 67 18.71 -15.88 -7.41
CA ALA A 67 20.13 -16.31 -7.46
C ALA A 67 20.30 -17.81 -7.18
N MET A 68 19.47 -18.41 -6.33
CA MET A 68 19.45 -19.86 -6.09
C MET A 68 18.92 -20.64 -7.30
N GLY A 69 17.99 -20.05 -8.05
CA GLY A 69 17.23 -20.65 -9.13
C GLY A 69 15.79 -20.98 -8.71
N ILE A 70 14.83 -20.45 -9.49
CA ILE A 70 13.39 -20.58 -9.19
C ILE A 70 12.94 -22.04 -9.17
N ASP A 71 13.46 -22.85 -10.06
CA ASP A 71 13.19 -24.30 -10.15
C ASP A 71 13.60 -25.05 -8.87
N LYS A 72 14.78 -24.73 -8.33
CA LYS A 72 15.31 -25.34 -7.10
C LYS A 72 14.51 -24.89 -5.88
N PHE A 73 14.18 -23.60 -5.83
CA PHE A 73 13.36 -23.04 -4.75
C PHE A 73 11.96 -23.64 -4.76
N ASN A 74 11.30 -23.75 -5.92
CA ASN A 74 10.00 -24.38 -6.05
C ASN A 74 10.04 -25.87 -5.69
N ALA A 75 11.11 -26.59 -6.03
CA ALA A 75 11.28 -27.98 -5.62
C ALA A 75 11.39 -28.10 -4.09
N ALA A 76 12.14 -27.20 -3.44
CA ALA A 76 12.24 -27.15 -1.99
C ALA A 76 10.88 -26.83 -1.33
N CYS A 77 10.14 -25.85 -1.83
CA CYS A 77 8.78 -25.54 -1.36
C CYS A 77 7.87 -26.76 -1.52
N ARG A 78 7.84 -27.39 -2.68
CA ARG A 78 7.02 -28.59 -2.94
C ARG A 78 7.34 -29.75 -2.00
N SER A 79 8.61 -29.98 -1.68
CA SER A 79 9.05 -31.02 -0.74
C SER A 79 8.68 -30.73 0.71
N ALA A 80 8.46 -29.47 1.06
CA ALA A 80 8.09 -29.02 2.40
C ALA A 80 6.58 -29.09 2.66
N ILE A 81 5.78 -29.00 1.60
CA ILE A 81 4.32 -29.12 1.69
C ILE A 81 3.97 -30.55 2.14
N LEU A 82 2.96 -30.66 3.02
CA LEU A 82 2.47 -31.90 3.59
C LEU A 82 3.43 -32.58 4.59
N ARG A 83 4.39 -31.87 5.16
CA ARG A 83 5.23 -32.41 6.24
C ARG A 83 4.43 -32.78 7.49
N PHE A 84 3.33 -32.10 7.73
CA PHE A 84 2.50 -32.23 8.93
C PHE A 84 1.15 -32.89 8.65
N ASP A 85 0.90 -33.40 7.46
CA ASP A 85 -0.39 -33.94 7.05
C ASP A 85 -0.87 -35.09 7.98
N THR A 86 0.06 -35.97 8.40
CA THR A 86 -0.22 -37.08 9.35
C THR A 86 -0.64 -36.54 10.71
N GLU A 87 0.00 -35.52 11.22
CA GLU A 87 -0.35 -34.89 12.50
C GLU A 87 -1.69 -34.20 12.40
N TRP A 88 -1.95 -33.49 11.29
CA TRP A 88 -3.25 -32.91 11.02
C TRP A 88 -4.35 -33.98 10.94
N GLU A 89 -4.13 -35.04 10.23
CA GLU A 89 -5.10 -36.14 10.15
C GLU A 89 -5.47 -36.70 11.54
N LYS A 90 -4.46 -36.90 12.42
CA LYS A 90 -4.69 -37.37 13.80
C LYS A 90 -5.61 -36.41 14.57
N VAL A 91 -5.37 -35.10 14.49
CA VAL A 91 -6.18 -34.09 15.18
C VAL A 91 -7.60 -34.04 14.59
N ILE A 92 -7.75 -34.01 13.26
CA ILE A 92 -9.04 -33.99 12.57
C ILE A 92 -9.88 -35.23 12.91
N ARG A 93 -9.26 -36.38 12.94
CA ARG A 93 -9.93 -37.63 13.40
C ARG A 93 -10.30 -37.57 14.88
N ARG A 94 -9.42 -37.00 15.73
CA ARG A 94 -9.67 -36.91 17.18
C ARG A 94 -10.83 -35.99 17.52
N ILE A 95 -11.04 -34.89 16.80
CA ILE A 95 -12.21 -34.00 16.96
C ILE A 95 -13.49 -34.63 16.34
N GLY A 96 -13.35 -35.72 15.60
CA GLY A 96 -14.47 -36.44 15.00
C GLY A 96 -15.05 -35.78 13.76
N ARG A 97 -14.30 -34.95 13.05
CA ARG A 97 -14.76 -34.33 11.80
C ARG A 97 -14.97 -35.37 10.71
N TRP A 98 -16.14 -35.33 10.07
CA TRP A 98 -16.46 -36.18 8.92
C TRP A 98 -15.94 -35.54 7.63
N VAL A 99 -14.80 -35.98 7.17
CA VAL A 99 -14.17 -35.49 5.94
C VAL A 99 -13.33 -36.56 5.28
N ASP A 100 -13.31 -36.60 3.96
CA ASP A 100 -12.37 -37.43 3.21
C ASP A 100 -10.99 -36.76 3.16
N PHE A 101 -10.14 -37.15 4.09
CA PHE A 101 -8.79 -36.62 4.23
C PHE A 101 -7.84 -37.25 3.21
N LYS A 102 -8.05 -38.47 2.81
CA LYS A 102 -7.15 -39.22 1.91
C LYS A 102 -7.21 -38.71 0.46
N HIS A 103 -8.41 -38.39 0.00
CA HIS A 103 -8.62 -37.85 -1.36
C HIS A 103 -8.68 -36.32 -1.35
N SER A 104 -7.79 -35.71 -0.58
CA SER A 104 -7.69 -34.27 -0.52
C SER A 104 -7.19 -33.66 -1.84
N TYR A 105 -7.71 -32.51 -2.21
CA TYR A 105 -7.11 -31.72 -3.28
C TYR A 105 -6.01 -30.80 -2.75
N LYS A 106 -5.09 -30.44 -3.62
CA LYS A 106 -4.01 -29.49 -3.33
C LYS A 106 -4.04 -28.38 -4.36
N THR A 107 -3.89 -27.14 -3.94
CA THR A 107 -3.86 -25.99 -4.88
C THR A 107 -2.71 -26.08 -5.88
N MET A 108 -1.68 -26.88 -5.57
CA MET A 108 -0.56 -27.15 -6.49
C MET A 108 -0.82 -28.27 -7.49
N ASP A 109 -1.96 -28.98 -7.42
CA ASP A 109 -2.28 -30.03 -8.39
C ASP A 109 -2.62 -29.43 -9.75
N ALA A 110 -2.14 -30.07 -10.83
CA ALA A 110 -2.37 -29.58 -12.19
C ALA A 110 -3.85 -29.41 -12.52
N THR A 111 -4.70 -30.34 -12.06
CA THR A 111 -6.15 -30.29 -12.24
C THR A 111 -6.81 -29.10 -11.54
N PHE A 112 -6.28 -28.71 -10.35
CA PHE A 112 -6.74 -27.51 -9.66
C PHE A 112 -6.36 -26.25 -10.43
N MET A 113 -5.09 -26.13 -10.84
CA MET A 113 -4.59 -25.00 -11.62
C MET A 113 -5.33 -24.85 -12.95
N GLU A 114 -5.61 -25.96 -13.65
CA GLU A 114 -6.37 -25.97 -14.91
C GLU A 114 -7.79 -25.41 -14.70
N SER A 115 -8.45 -25.78 -13.60
CA SER A 115 -9.77 -25.26 -13.23
C SER A 115 -9.74 -23.75 -12.96
N VAL A 116 -8.71 -23.24 -12.29
CA VAL A 116 -8.51 -21.80 -12.07
C VAL A 116 -8.29 -21.06 -13.39
N TRP A 117 -7.46 -21.59 -14.29
CA TRP A 117 -7.22 -21.01 -15.61
C TRP A 117 -8.49 -21.04 -16.49
N TRP A 118 -9.29 -22.09 -16.38
CA TRP A 118 -10.58 -22.13 -17.06
C TRP A 118 -11.51 -21.01 -16.58
N ALA A 119 -11.64 -20.82 -15.25
CA ALA A 119 -12.44 -19.74 -14.68
C ALA A 119 -11.94 -18.35 -15.14
N PHE A 120 -10.64 -18.10 -15.11
CA PHE A 120 -10.03 -16.87 -15.59
C PHE A 120 -10.34 -16.63 -17.07
N LYS A 121 -10.20 -17.65 -17.91
CA LYS A 121 -10.54 -17.60 -19.34
C LYS A 121 -12.01 -17.24 -19.57
N GLU A 122 -12.94 -17.84 -18.81
CA GLU A 122 -14.37 -17.54 -18.94
C GLU A 122 -14.71 -16.11 -18.48
N LEU A 123 -14.04 -15.59 -17.45
CA LEU A 123 -14.18 -14.18 -17.05
C LEU A 123 -13.63 -13.23 -18.13
N THR A 124 -12.47 -13.55 -18.71
CA THR A 124 -11.87 -12.76 -19.79
C THR A 124 -12.79 -12.70 -21.03
N LYS A 125 -13.43 -13.82 -21.42
CA LYS A 125 -14.40 -13.83 -22.53
C LYS A 125 -15.63 -12.94 -22.29
N LYS A 126 -15.91 -12.63 -21.02
CA LYS A 126 -17.02 -11.74 -20.62
C LYS A 126 -16.58 -10.30 -20.41
N ASP A 127 -15.36 -9.93 -20.81
CA ASP A 127 -14.75 -8.61 -20.60
C ASP A 127 -14.75 -8.14 -19.15
N LEU A 128 -14.71 -9.10 -18.20
CA LEU A 128 -14.64 -8.83 -16.75
C LEU A 128 -13.19 -8.76 -16.23
N VAL A 129 -12.21 -9.09 -17.05
CA VAL A 129 -10.78 -9.00 -16.74
C VAL A 129 -10.17 -7.88 -17.58
N TYR A 130 -9.53 -6.95 -16.90
CA TYR A 130 -8.85 -5.82 -17.53
C TYR A 130 -7.55 -5.51 -16.80
N GLU A 131 -6.61 -4.88 -17.49
CA GLU A 131 -5.40 -4.35 -16.90
C GLU A 131 -5.68 -2.98 -16.25
N GLY A 132 -5.33 -2.83 -15.00
CA GLY A 132 -5.56 -1.58 -14.27
C GLY A 132 -4.51 -1.35 -13.18
N ARG A 133 -4.47 -0.12 -12.66
CA ARG A 133 -3.63 0.26 -11.53
C ARG A 133 -4.50 0.51 -10.31
N LYS A 134 -4.04 0.04 -9.16
CA LYS A 134 -4.67 0.27 -7.86
C LYS A 134 -3.58 0.57 -6.84
N VAL A 135 -3.82 1.58 -6.01
CA VAL A 135 -2.96 1.84 -4.84
C VAL A 135 -3.32 0.83 -3.76
N ILE A 136 -2.33 0.09 -3.31
CA ILE A 136 -2.46 -0.92 -2.25
C ILE A 136 -1.24 -0.85 -1.34
N LEU A 137 -1.37 -1.37 -0.12
CA LEU A 137 -0.22 -1.54 0.76
C LEU A 137 0.75 -2.56 0.17
N TYR A 138 2.03 -2.27 0.32
CA TYR A 138 3.11 -3.01 -0.35
C TYR A 138 4.27 -3.27 0.61
N CYS A 139 4.79 -4.50 0.61
CA CYS A 139 5.95 -4.87 1.40
C CYS A 139 7.23 -4.75 0.57
N PRO A 140 8.10 -3.75 0.83
CA PRO A 140 9.34 -3.59 0.07
C PRO A 140 10.37 -4.71 0.33
N ARG A 141 10.27 -5.41 1.48
CA ARG A 141 11.12 -6.55 1.79
C ARG A 141 10.81 -7.77 0.91
N CYS A 142 9.51 -8.09 0.79
CA CYS A 142 9.04 -9.23 0.01
C CYS A 142 8.82 -8.88 -1.47
N ALA A 143 8.87 -7.59 -1.82
CA ALA A 143 8.57 -7.03 -3.13
C ALA A 143 7.18 -7.49 -3.66
N THR A 144 6.17 -7.45 -2.78
CA THR A 144 4.81 -7.94 -3.08
C THR A 144 3.74 -7.07 -2.40
N PRO A 145 2.53 -6.98 -2.99
CA PRO A 145 1.38 -6.40 -2.34
C PRO A 145 0.98 -7.13 -1.06
N LEU A 146 0.36 -6.41 -0.12
CA LEU A 146 -0.24 -6.95 1.08
C LEU A 146 -1.76 -7.02 0.92
N SER A 147 -2.36 -8.13 1.35
CA SER A 147 -3.81 -8.28 1.40
C SER A 147 -4.42 -7.53 2.59
N ASN A 148 -5.72 -7.20 2.49
CA ASN A 148 -6.45 -6.63 3.62
C ASN A 148 -6.45 -7.55 4.86
N PHE A 149 -6.41 -8.86 4.64
CA PHE A 149 -6.33 -9.82 5.73
C PHE A 149 -4.99 -9.73 6.48
N GLU A 150 -3.88 -9.64 5.76
CA GLU A 150 -2.53 -9.54 6.37
C GLU A 150 -2.37 -8.27 7.21
N ILE A 151 -2.94 -7.14 6.78
CA ILE A 151 -2.89 -5.89 7.53
C ILE A 151 -3.86 -5.84 8.71
N ALA A 152 -4.88 -6.69 8.72
CA ALA A 152 -5.85 -6.81 9.81
C ALA A 152 -5.45 -7.85 10.89
N MET A 153 -4.35 -8.59 10.69
CA MET A 153 -3.87 -9.57 11.65
C MET A 153 -3.31 -8.90 12.91
N ASP A 154 -3.35 -9.61 14.03
CA ASP A 154 -2.72 -9.17 15.28
C ASP A 154 -1.21 -8.89 15.07
N ASN A 155 -0.73 -7.81 15.66
CA ASN A 155 0.66 -7.34 15.55
C ASN A 155 1.12 -6.95 14.12
N SER A 156 0.19 -6.63 13.22
CA SER A 156 0.52 -6.12 11.88
C SER A 156 1.05 -4.68 11.89
N TYR A 157 0.76 -3.93 12.95
CA TYR A 157 1.17 -2.54 13.11
C TYR A 157 2.16 -2.38 14.25
N LYS A 158 3.06 -1.41 14.08
CA LYS A 158 4.05 -1.01 15.08
C LYS A 158 4.14 0.50 15.11
N ASP A 159 4.15 1.06 16.31
CA ASP A 159 4.39 2.49 16.50
C ASP A 159 5.80 2.86 16.04
N MET A 160 5.87 3.91 15.24
CA MET A 160 7.13 4.45 14.71
C MET A 160 7.16 5.96 14.89
N ASN A 161 8.28 6.48 15.36
CA ASN A 161 8.54 7.91 15.34
C ASN A 161 9.00 8.32 13.94
N GLY A 162 8.37 9.33 13.37
CA GLY A 162 8.70 9.90 12.07
C GLY A 162 8.74 11.42 12.09
N PRO A 163 9.42 12.06 11.13
CA PRO A 163 9.42 13.51 11.03
C PRO A 163 8.04 14.03 10.64
N SER A 164 7.64 15.14 11.24
CA SER A 164 6.48 15.94 10.86
C SER A 164 7.00 17.31 10.43
N THR A 165 6.75 17.69 9.18
CA THR A 165 7.35 18.88 8.58
C THR A 165 6.32 19.65 7.75
N THR A 166 6.31 20.98 7.90
CA THR A 166 5.57 21.89 7.02
C THR A 166 6.50 22.42 5.94
N TYR A 167 6.10 22.27 4.70
CA TYR A 167 6.87 22.69 3.52
C TYR A 167 6.27 23.95 2.89
N LYS A 168 7.16 24.84 2.42
CA LYS A 168 6.80 26.07 1.71
C LYS A 168 6.86 25.84 0.20
N TYR A 169 5.74 25.96 -0.50
CA TYR A 169 5.67 25.90 -1.97
C TYR A 169 5.49 27.29 -2.53
N LYS A 170 6.52 27.81 -3.21
CA LYS A 170 6.54 29.19 -3.73
C LYS A 170 5.48 29.38 -4.81
N VAL A 171 4.57 30.32 -4.61
CA VAL A 171 3.55 30.69 -5.60
C VAL A 171 4.21 31.42 -6.77
N ILE A 172 3.90 30.98 -8.00
CA ILE A 172 4.43 31.63 -9.21
C ILE A 172 3.62 32.89 -9.48
N GLY A 173 4.33 34.01 -9.75
CA GLY A 173 3.69 35.32 -10.02
C GLY A 173 3.42 36.16 -8.77
N GLU A 174 3.69 35.65 -7.56
CA GLU A 174 3.57 36.38 -6.32
C GLU A 174 4.92 36.42 -5.57
N GLU A 175 5.33 37.63 -5.17
CA GLU A 175 6.59 37.79 -4.45
C GLU A 175 6.47 37.32 -3.01
N ASN A 176 7.47 36.55 -2.53
CA ASN A 176 7.57 36.04 -1.17
C ASN A 176 6.29 35.36 -0.65
N THR A 177 5.50 34.75 -1.55
CA THR A 177 4.25 34.08 -1.21
C THR A 177 4.39 32.56 -1.36
N TYR A 178 3.94 31.81 -0.35
CA TYR A 178 4.07 30.35 -0.26
C TYR A 178 2.77 29.68 0.18
N LEU A 179 2.45 28.57 -0.44
CA LEU A 179 1.47 27.60 0.08
C LEU A 179 2.14 26.72 1.13
N LEU A 180 1.55 26.58 2.30
CA LEU A 180 2.06 25.73 3.37
C LEU A 180 1.39 24.37 3.32
N ALA A 181 2.16 23.31 3.10
CA ALA A 181 1.64 21.94 3.12
C ALA A 181 2.39 21.08 4.13
N TRP A 182 1.64 20.43 5.02
CA TRP A 182 2.19 19.57 6.06
C TRP A 182 2.31 18.12 5.57
N SER A 183 3.32 17.39 6.05
CA SER A 183 3.51 15.98 5.70
C SER A 183 4.40 15.25 6.70
N THR A 184 4.14 13.93 6.87
CA THR A 184 4.96 12.99 7.64
C THR A 184 5.89 12.15 6.74
N THR A 185 5.87 12.37 5.43
CA THR A 185 6.64 11.60 4.44
C THR A 185 7.54 12.51 3.60
N PRO A 186 8.71 12.96 4.14
CA PRO A 186 9.63 13.85 3.41
C PRO A 186 10.08 13.29 2.07
N TRP A 187 10.30 11.99 1.95
CA TRP A 187 10.72 11.33 0.71
C TRP A 187 9.73 11.56 -0.46
N ASN A 188 8.43 11.76 -0.17
CA ASN A 188 7.44 12.10 -1.20
C ASN A 188 7.65 13.49 -1.82
N LYS A 189 8.37 14.40 -1.14
CA LYS A 189 8.61 15.76 -1.64
C LYS A 189 9.53 15.77 -2.87
N LEU A 190 10.21 14.68 -3.13
CA LEU A 190 11.04 14.48 -4.32
C LEU A 190 10.22 14.41 -5.61
N ALA A 191 8.92 14.11 -5.49
CA ALA A 191 8.01 14.05 -6.62
C ALA A 191 6.58 14.48 -6.19
N THR A 192 6.42 15.73 -5.78
CA THR A 192 5.12 16.35 -5.48
C THR A 192 4.69 17.22 -6.66
N PRO A 193 3.95 16.68 -7.64
CA PRO A 193 3.58 17.43 -8.84
C PRO A 193 2.40 18.38 -8.61
N ALA A 194 1.58 18.16 -7.58
CA ALA A 194 0.44 19.01 -7.29
C ALA A 194 0.15 19.11 -5.79
N LEU A 195 -0.59 20.15 -5.41
CA LEU A 195 -1.18 20.32 -4.10
C LEU A 195 -2.70 20.23 -4.21
N ALA A 196 -3.35 19.68 -3.19
CA ALA A 196 -4.80 19.61 -3.10
C ALA A 196 -5.34 20.49 -1.97
N VAL A 197 -6.49 21.13 -2.22
CA VAL A 197 -7.24 21.96 -1.28
C VAL A 197 -8.71 21.52 -1.26
N ASN A 198 -9.43 21.80 -0.18
CA ASN A 198 -10.86 21.55 -0.13
C ASN A 198 -11.61 22.76 -0.75
N PRO A 199 -12.46 22.58 -1.77
CA PRO A 199 -13.08 23.68 -2.50
C PRO A 199 -13.93 24.61 -1.64
N THR A 200 -14.55 24.09 -0.57
CA THR A 200 -15.46 24.84 0.30
C THR A 200 -14.81 25.35 1.60
N MET A 201 -13.61 24.92 1.90
CA MET A 201 -12.85 25.33 3.08
C MET A 201 -12.37 26.77 2.91
N LYS A 202 -12.27 27.50 4.03
CA LYS A 202 -11.71 28.85 4.09
C LYS A 202 -10.21 28.81 4.26
N TYR A 203 -9.51 29.57 3.45
CA TYR A 203 -8.07 29.76 3.50
C TYR A 203 -7.75 31.23 3.72
N VAL A 204 -6.63 31.48 4.37
CA VAL A 204 -6.13 32.85 4.60
C VAL A 204 -4.72 32.98 4.07
N LYS A 205 -4.40 34.19 3.62
CA LYS A 205 -3.03 34.63 3.38
C LYS A 205 -2.60 35.46 4.57
N VAL A 206 -1.53 35.05 5.22
CA VAL A 206 -0.95 35.76 6.37
C VAL A 206 0.43 36.31 6.03
N LYS A 207 0.77 37.49 6.54
CA LYS A 207 2.12 38.03 6.47
C LYS A 207 2.81 37.81 7.81
N GLN A 208 3.98 37.15 7.78
CA GLN A 208 4.80 36.86 8.95
C GLN A 208 6.29 36.90 8.55
N LYS A 209 7.15 37.53 9.33
CA LYS A 209 8.60 37.61 9.10
C LYS A 209 9.03 38.09 7.68
N GLY A 210 8.22 38.89 7.02
CA GLY A 210 8.50 39.40 5.66
C GLY A 210 8.09 38.49 4.52
N GLU A 211 7.57 37.27 4.82
CA GLU A 211 6.98 36.34 3.86
C GLU A 211 5.45 36.28 4.01
N GLN A 212 4.78 35.75 2.99
CA GLN A 212 3.34 35.54 3.00
C GLN A 212 3.04 34.04 2.89
N TYR A 213 2.15 33.56 3.73
CA TYR A 213 1.79 32.15 3.78
C TYR A 213 0.30 31.94 3.55
N ILE A 214 -0.06 30.93 2.75
CA ILE A 214 -1.44 30.51 2.51
C ILE A 214 -1.65 29.17 3.18
N LEU A 215 -2.67 29.07 4.06
CA LEU A 215 -3.08 27.87 4.76
C LEU A 215 -4.57 27.96 5.12
N ALA A 216 -5.18 26.87 5.59
CA ALA A 216 -6.57 26.91 6.06
C ALA A 216 -6.72 27.83 7.28
N GLU A 217 -7.81 28.60 7.35
CA GLU A 217 -8.07 29.51 8.46
C GLU A 217 -8.14 28.80 9.82
N SER A 218 -8.68 27.59 9.84
CA SER A 218 -8.77 26.72 11.04
C SER A 218 -7.41 26.24 11.54
N THR A 219 -6.39 26.29 10.70
CA THR A 219 -5.04 25.74 10.99
C THR A 219 -3.99 26.81 11.29
N LEU A 220 -4.39 28.03 11.59
CA LEU A 220 -3.47 29.14 11.93
C LEU A 220 -2.55 28.81 13.11
N GLY A 221 -2.94 27.90 13.99
CA GLY A 221 -2.08 27.37 15.07
C GLY A 221 -0.86 26.59 14.60
N MET A 222 -0.73 26.27 13.30
CA MET A 222 0.44 25.65 12.70
C MET A 222 1.57 26.63 12.39
N LEU A 223 1.27 27.94 12.45
CA LEU A 223 2.28 28.99 12.29
C LEU A 223 3.18 29.07 13.53
N ASP A 224 4.37 29.63 13.33
CA ASP A 224 5.24 30.00 14.43
C ASP A 224 4.55 30.98 15.38
N LYS A 225 5.02 31.04 16.63
CA LYS A 225 4.47 31.94 17.68
C LYS A 225 4.70 33.43 17.42
N ASP A 226 5.40 33.78 16.35
CA ASP A 226 5.64 35.16 15.98
C ASP A 226 4.33 35.82 15.50
N PRO A 227 4.19 37.15 15.71
CA PRO A 227 3.02 37.89 15.23
C PRO A 227 2.82 37.76 13.72
N TYR A 228 1.58 37.63 13.29
CA TYR A 228 1.20 37.63 11.88
C TYR A 228 0.02 38.59 11.64
N GLU A 229 -0.16 38.98 10.40
CA GLU A 229 -1.27 39.80 9.91
C GLU A 229 -2.00 39.03 8.81
N VAL A 230 -3.33 38.92 8.89
CA VAL A 230 -4.16 38.35 7.81
C VAL A 230 -4.32 39.42 6.72
N VAL A 231 -3.79 39.13 5.53
CA VAL A 231 -3.79 40.05 4.39
C VAL A 231 -4.68 39.61 3.23
N GLY A 232 -5.30 38.44 3.32
CA GLY A 232 -6.22 37.96 2.29
C GLY A 232 -7.05 36.75 2.77
N HIS A 233 -8.25 36.58 2.17
CA HIS A 233 -9.16 35.47 2.39
C HIS A 233 -9.52 34.81 1.06
N TYR A 234 -9.59 33.48 1.05
CA TYR A 234 -9.85 32.68 -0.11
C TYR A 234 -10.77 31.50 0.24
N THR A 235 -11.46 30.98 -0.73
CA THR A 235 -11.99 29.61 -0.72
C THR A 235 -11.00 28.69 -1.41
N GLY A 236 -11.08 27.38 -1.19
CA GLY A 236 -10.22 26.45 -1.92
C GLY A 236 -10.43 26.53 -3.43
N ALA A 237 -11.65 26.83 -3.88
CA ALA A 237 -11.94 27.07 -5.30
C ALA A 237 -11.16 28.25 -5.90
N ASP A 238 -10.89 29.30 -5.10
CA ASP A 238 -10.07 30.43 -5.53
C ASP A 238 -8.59 30.04 -5.68
N LEU A 239 -8.11 29.13 -4.82
CA LEU A 239 -6.72 28.66 -4.83
C LEU A 239 -6.42 27.72 -6.00
N GLU A 240 -7.41 27.09 -6.63
CA GLU A 240 -7.21 26.19 -7.78
C GLU A 240 -6.58 26.88 -8.99
N LYS A 241 -6.62 28.22 -9.04
CA LYS A 241 -5.98 29.03 -10.08
C LYS A 241 -4.47 29.22 -9.87
N LEU A 242 -3.97 28.90 -8.69
CA LEU A 242 -2.56 29.13 -8.35
C LEU A 242 -1.67 28.04 -8.95
N THR A 243 -0.47 28.46 -9.28
CA THR A 243 0.65 27.58 -9.67
C THR A 243 1.82 27.80 -8.72
N PHE A 244 2.61 26.77 -8.53
CA PHE A 244 3.77 26.84 -7.63
C PHE A 244 5.03 26.22 -8.26
N ALA A 245 6.19 26.64 -7.75
CA ALA A 245 7.46 26.06 -8.15
C ALA A 245 7.68 24.69 -7.49
N LEU A 246 8.02 23.67 -8.28
CA LEU A 246 8.38 22.36 -7.78
C LEU A 246 9.66 22.44 -6.95
N HIS A 247 9.74 21.70 -5.85
CA HIS A 247 10.98 21.57 -5.07
C HIS A 247 12.08 20.85 -5.85
N TYR A 248 11.69 19.85 -6.65
CA TYR A 248 12.59 19.06 -7.49
C TYR A 248 11.93 18.78 -8.83
N ASP A 249 12.74 18.69 -9.88
CA ASP A 249 12.32 18.42 -11.26
C ASP A 249 13.16 17.26 -11.84
N PHE A 250 13.09 16.11 -11.21
CA PHE A 250 13.81 14.91 -11.64
C PHE A 250 13.14 14.19 -12.83
N TYR A 251 11.87 14.45 -13.07
CA TYR A 251 11.07 13.70 -14.05
C TYR A 251 10.46 14.63 -15.10
N PRO A 252 10.79 14.42 -16.39
CA PRO A 252 10.21 15.19 -17.47
C PRO A 252 8.71 14.94 -17.58
N ARG A 253 7.95 16.00 -17.86
CA ARG A 253 6.50 15.92 -18.08
C ARG A 253 6.20 15.39 -19.47
N LYS A 254 5.20 14.50 -19.57
CA LYS A 254 4.65 14.06 -20.84
C LYS A 254 3.63 15.07 -21.37
N ALA A 255 3.35 15.01 -22.67
CA ALA A 255 2.32 15.85 -23.27
C ALA A 255 0.94 15.60 -22.62
N GLY A 256 0.28 16.68 -22.20
CA GLY A 256 -1.01 16.62 -21.52
C GLY A 256 -0.95 16.45 -20.00
N GLU A 257 0.21 16.18 -19.41
CA GLU A 257 0.36 16.12 -17.96
C GLU A 257 0.55 17.51 -17.34
N ARG A 258 -0.03 17.73 -16.16
CA ARG A 258 0.06 18.97 -15.37
C ARG A 258 0.96 18.76 -14.17
N ALA A 259 1.78 19.75 -13.83
CA ALA A 259 2.56 19.81 -12.61
C ALA A 259 2.74 21.27 -12.15
N GLY A 260 3.05 21.46 -10.86
CA GLY A 260 3.16 22.78 -10.23
C GLY A 260 1.80 23.48 -10.09
N VAL A 261 0.71 22.74 -9.89
CA VAL A 261 -0.66 23.24 -9.87
C VAL A 261 -1.37 22.88 -8.55
N VAL A 262 -2.30 23.75 -8.15
CA VAL A 262 -3.25 23.46 -7.09
C VAL A 262 -4.52 22.87 -7.71
N VAL A 263 -5.10 21.83 -7.08
CA VAL A 263 -6.36 21.23 -7.48
C VAL A 263 -7.32 21.19 -6.30
N ALA A 264 -8.61 21.22 -6.56
CA ALA A 264 -9.63 21.20 -5.52
C ALA A 264 -10.33 19.81 -5.46
N ASP A 265 -10.35 19.22 -4.27
CA ASP A 265 -11.12 17.98 -4.02
C ASP A 265 -11.61 17.92 -2.57
N PRO A 266 -12.87 17.48 -2.33
CA PRO A 266 -13.48 17.44 -0.99
C PRO A 266 -12.81 16.52 0.03
N TYR A 267 -11.94 15.59 -0.39
CA TYR A 267 -11.26 14.68 0.53
C TYR A 267 -10.28 15.38 1.48
N VAL A 268 -9.82 16.59 1.11
CA VAL A 268 -8.88 17.36 1.94
C VAL A 268 -9.59 17.82 3.21
N ALA A 269 -9.00 17.47 4.36
CA ALA A 269 -9.46 17.83 5.70
C ALA A 269 -8.46 18.76 6.38
N ASP A 270 -8.89 19.41 7.45
CA ASP A 270 -8.11 20.34 8.28
C ASP A 270 -7.97 19.87 9.74
N ALA A 271 -8.35 18.61 10.02
CA ALA A 271 -8.19 18.00 11.33
C ALA A 271 -6.70 17.86 11.74
N GLU A 272 -5.83 17.70 10.75
CA GLU A 272 -4.37 17.66 10.91
C GLU A 272 -3.70 18.47 9.80
N GLY A 273 -2.54 19.08 10.12
CA GLY A 273 -1.74 19.82 9.17
C GLY A 273 -2.28 21.20 8.85
N THR A 274 -2.12 21.64 7.60
CA THR A 274 -2.35 23.03 7.15
C THR A 274 -3.59 23.20 6.28
N GLY A 275 -4.38 22.13 6.07
CA GLY A 275 -5.50 22.11 5.13
C GLY A 275 -5.08 22.13 3.65
N ILE A 276 -3.78 21.99 3.37
CA ILE A 276 -3.22 21.80 2.03
C ILE A 276 -2.42 20.51 2.01
N VAL A 277 -2.77 19.59 1.10
CA VAL A 277 -2.19 18.26 1.01
C VAL A 277 -1.27 18.16 -0.21
N THR A 278 -0.11 17.53 -0.03
CA THR A 278 0.80 17.21 -1.13
C THR A 278 0.38 15.92 -1.81
N LEU A 279 0.16 15.92 -3.13
CA LEU A 279 -0.24 14.74 -3.87
C LEU A 279 0.95 13.88 -4.29
N ALA A 280 0.83 12.57 -4.07
CA ALA A 280 1.78 11.57 -4.54
C ALA A 280 1.06 10.27 -4.93
N VAL A 281 1.59 9.54 -5.91
CA VAL A 281 0.95 8.33 -6.48
C VAL A 281 0.75 7.18 -5.49
N TYR A 282 1.29 7.29 -4.28
CA TYR A 282 1.29 6.25 -3.25
C TYR A 282 0.07 6.30 -2.31
N GLY A 283 -0.75 7.37 -2.39
CA GLY A 283 -2.02 7.50 -1.66
C GLY A 283 -3.21 7.15 -2.57
N GLU A 284 -4.22 6.45 -2.06
CA GLU A 284 -5.39 6.06 -2.86
C GLU A 284 -6.19 7.28 -3.32
N ASP A 285 -6.49 8.21 -2.39
CA ASP A 285 -7.18 9.47 -2.72
C ASP A 285 -6.31 10.37 -3.60
N ASP A 286 -5.02 10.47 -3.30
CA ASP A 286 -4.07 11.23 -4.11
C ASP A 286 -4.07 10.74 -5.55
N TYR A 287 -3.93 9.42 -5.76
CA TYR A 287 -3.93 8.79 -7.08
C TYR A 287 -5.23 9.05 -7.84
N ARG A 288 -6.38 8.95 -7.17
CA ARG A 288 -7.71 9.26 -7.72
C ARG A 288 -7.77 10.71 -8.19
N VAL A 289 -7.36 11.65 -7.35
CA VAL A 289 -7.36 13.09 -7.66
C VAL A 289 -6.38 13.41 -8.77
N MET A 290 -5.16 12.87 -8.71
CA MET A 290 -4.14 13.06 -9.75
C MET A 290 -4.63 12.57 -11.12
N THR A 291 -5.26 11.40 -11.16
CA THR A 291 -5.81 10.83 -12.39
C THR A 291 -6.94 11.72 -12.95
N LYS A 292 -7.88 12.14 -12.09
CA LYS A 292 -9.01 13.01 -12.45
C LYS A 292 -8.56 14.34 -13.07
N HIS A 293 -7.49 14.92 -12.56
CA HIS A 293 -6.99 16.23 -12.95
C HIS A 293 -5.82 16.19 -13.94
N HIS A 294 -5.49 15.02 -14.49
CA HIS A 294 -4.36 14.79 -15.41
C HIS A 294 -3.02 15.28 -14.83
N ILE A 295 -2.81 15.07 -13.55
CA ILE A 295 -1.55 15.37 -12.87
C ILE A 295 -0.50 14.32 -13.23
N GLN A 296 0.73 14.73 -13.40
CA GLN A 296 1.87 13.86 -13.65
C GLN A 296 1.97 12.75 -12.57
N LEU A 297 1.94 11.49 -13.00
CA LEU A 297 2.10 10.35 -12.11
C LEU A 297 3.57 9.93 -12.05
N VAL A 298 4.23 10.21 -10.93
CA VAL A 298 5.65 9.94 -10.74
C VAL A 298 5.86 8.85 -9.70
N GLU A 299 6.35 7.70 -10.14
CA GLU A 299 6.81 6.61 -9.26
C GLU A 299 8.33 6.72 -9.11
N HIS A 300 8.81 7.37 -8.07
CA HIS A 300 10.24 7.62 -7.82
C HIS A 300 10.89 6.60 -6.86
N VAL A 301 10.12 5.60 -6.43
CA VAL A 301 10.58 4.48 -5.60
C VAL A 301 10.43 3.18 -6.38
N ASP A 302 11.41 2.28 -6.26
CA ASP A 302 11.38 0.95 -6.88
C ASP A 302 10.64 -0.08 -6.01
N SER A 303 10.56 -1.32 -6.49
CA SER A 303 9.90 -2.44 -5.78
C SER A 303 10.57 -2.84 -4.46
N GLU A 304 11.79 -2.40 -4.19
CA GLU A 304 12.51 -2.63 -2.94
C GLU A 304 12.41 -1.44 -1.97
N GLY A 305 11.61 -0.41 -2.31
CA GLY A 305 11.48 0.80 -1.51
C GLY A 305 12.69 1.74 -1.61
N LYS A 306 13.50 1.62 -2.67
CA LYS A 306 14.69 2.45 -2.90
C LYS A 306 14.40 3.53 -3.92
N MET A 307 15.07 4.66 -3.79
CA MET A 307 14.99 5.75 -4.76
C MET A 307 15.49 5.28 -6.12
N LYS A 308 14.73 5.56 -7.18
CA LYS A 308 15.13 5.27 -8.57
C LYS A 308 16.33 6.10 -9.01
N PRO A 309 17.04 5.68 -10.08
CA PRO A 309 18.25 6.36 -10.56
C PRO A 309 18.08 7.85 -10.90
N GLU A 310 16.89 8.26 -11.31
CA GLU A 310 16.56 9.65 -11.65
C GLU A 310 16.67 10.60 -10.45
N VAL A 311 16.48 10.08 -9.24
CA VAL A 311 16.64 10.84 -7.98
C VAL A 311 18.12 10.88 -7.62
N THR A 312 18.90 11.56 -8.44
CA THR A 312 20.38 11.52 -8.47
C THR A 312 21.09 11.70 -7.13
N PRO A 313 20.71 12.62 -6.21
CA PRO A 313 21.44 12.75 -4.95
C PRO A 313 21.28 11.54 -4.01
N TRP A 314 20.17 10.79 -4.14
CA TRP A 314 19.80 9.70 -3.21
C TRP A 314 19.46 8.39 -3.91
N ALA A 315 19.84 8.22 -5.17
CA ALA A 315 19.60 7.00 -5.95
C ALA A 315 20.07 5.73 -5.20
N GLY A 316 19.22 4.70 -5.17
CA GLY A 316 19.50 3.43 -4.49
C GLY A 316 19.32 3.45 -2.97
N MET A 317 19.09 4.61 -2.34
CA MET A 317 18.82 4.69 -0.91
C MET A 317 17.38 4.28 -0.56
N PHE A 318 17.19 3.59 0.54
CA PHE A 318 15.87 3.23 1.05
C PHE A 318 15.08 4.48 1.48
N MET A 319 13.82 4.60 1.08
CA MET A 319 13.01 5.80 1.20
C MET A 319 12.98 6.42 2.61
N LEU A 320 12.88 5.61 3.68
CA LEU A 320 12.87 6.15 5.04
C LEU A 320 14.21 6.77 5.46
N LYS A 321 15.33 6.31 4.89
CA LYS A 321 16.66 6.89 5.13
C LYS A 321 16.85 8.23 4.44
N VAL A 322 16.07 8.52 3.42
CA VAL A 322 16.12 9.78 2.67
C VAL A 322 15.38 10.92 3.41
N ASN A 323 14.46 10.60 4.32
CA ASN A 323 13.66 11.59 5.03
C ASN A 323 14.47 12.76 5.65
N PRO A 324 15.49 12.52 6.51
CA PRO A 324 16.25 13.61 7.09
C PRO A 324 17.03 14.42 6.03
N LEU A 325 17.52 13.73 4.99
CA LEU A 325 18.32 14.37 3.93
C LEU A 325 17.48 15.33 3.07
N VAL A 326 16.23 14.97 2.77
CA VAL A 326 15.29 15.85 2.07
C VAL A 326 14.97 17.09 2.91
N ASN A 327 14.71 16.89 4.21
CA ASN A 327 14.45 18.03 5.09
C ASN A 327 15.65 18.97 5.22
N GLU A 328 16.87 18.43 5.32
CA GLU A 328 18.10 19.22 5.35
C GLU A 328 18.35 20.00 4.03
N ASP A 329 18.08 19.36 2.89
CA ASP A 329 18.23 20.01 1.59
C ASP A 329 17.21 21.14 1.40
N LEU A 330 15.95 20.88 1.71
CA LEU A 330 14.88 21.90 1.60
C LEU A 330 15.03 23.03 2.62
N ALA A 331 15.62 22.80 3.79
CA ALA A 331 15.91 23.83 4.77
C ALA A 331 17.03 24.79 4.32
N LYS A 332 17.88 24.41 3.38
CA LYS A 332 18.96 25.22 2.80
C LYS A 332 18.51 26.06 1.60
N ARG A 333 17.36 25.74 1.02
CA ARG A 333 16.76 26.44 -0.12
C ARG A 333 15.79 27.54 0.33
#